data_9f29c407be394ae58302e7ff150bb728
#
_entry.id   9f29c407be394ae58302e7ff150bb728
#
_cell.length_a   1.000
_cell.length_b   1.000
_cell.length_c   1.000
_cell.angle_alpha   90.00
_cell.angle_beta   90.00
_cell.angle_gamma   90.00
#
_symmetry.space_group_name_H-M   'P 1'
#
loop_
_entity.id
_entity.type
_entity.pdbx_description
1 polymer ?
#
loop_
_entity_poly.entity_id
_entity_poly.type
_entity_poly.pdbx_seq_one_letter_code
_entity_poly.pdbx_strand_id
1 'polypeptide(L)'
;MAIYKNDNGTWYVMIRYQDWTGARKQKCKRGFSTRKEAADWELQFKLQKKASVDMTMESFCTMYEEDVRPSLKQSTWLTKENIIQKKILPYLGKRKVSEITAKDVMDWHNQMRKLKTKTGKPLSPTYLKTIHGQLSTIFNHAVKYYDLSTNPARKAGALGEEEGKEMLFWTKEEYKRFAEEMMDKPLSYYAFQLLYWCGIRSGDDDDKIRLNQRKPSKYKGLSRFGPEKNLQRINKLKCTL
;
A
#
# COMPACT_ATOMS: atom_id res chain seq x y z
N MET A 1 37.13 -8.56 -19.87
CA MET A 1 36.32 -8.80 -21.08
C MET A 1 36.18 -10.31 -21.24
N ALA A 2 34.98 -10.79 -21.43
CA ALA A 2 34.69 -12.24 -21.42
C ALA A 2 34.14 -12.70 -22.78
N ILE A 3 34.76 -12.24 -23.87
CA ILE A 3 34.41 -12.58 -25.26
C ILE A 3 35.49 -13.47 -25.81
N TYR A 4 35.10 -14.64 -26.28
CA TYR A 4 36.02 -15.69 -26.78
C TYR A 4 35.61 -16.11 -28.19
N LYS A 5 36.59 -16.58 -28.99
CA LYS A 5 36.36 -17.11 -30.31
C LYS A 5 36.39 -18.64 -30.25
N ASN A 6 35.41 -19.29 -30.89
CA ASN A 6 35.38 -20.73 -31.06
C ASN A 6 36.26 -21.18 -32.24
N ASP A 7 36.65 -22.42 -32.27
CA ASP A 7 37.42 -23.03 -33.37
C ASP A 7 36.68 -23.04 -34.71
N ASN A 8 35.34 -23.01 -34.65
CA ASN A 8 34.45 -22.89 -35.83
C ASN A 8 34.25 -21.44 -36.33
N GLY A 9 35.07 -20.49 -35.84
CA GLY A 9 35.04 -19.10 -36.29
C GLY A 9 33.96 -18.23 -35.66
N THR A 10 33.01 -18.78 -34.88
CA THR A 10 31.99 -18.02 -34.18
C THR A 10 32.47 -17.48 -32.83
N TRP A 11 31.78 -16.43 -32.33
CA TRP A 11 32.11 -15.83 -31.05
C TRP A 11 31.11 -16.22 -29.96
N TYR A 12 31.58 -16.28 -28.70
CA TYR A 12 30.75 -16.48 -27.55
C TYR A 12 31.12 -15.54 -26.40
N VAL A 13 30.15 -15.27 -25.56
CA VAL A 13 30.28 -14.41 -24.37
C VAL A 13 30.02 -15.24 -23.12
N MET A 14 30.93 -15.12 -22.15
CA MET A 14 30.80 -15.74 -20.84
C MET A 14 30.82 -14.66 -19.77
N ILE A 15 29.70 -14.43 -19.09
CA ILE A 15 29.56 -13.40 -18.07
C ILE A 15 29.33 -14.04 -16.71
N ARG A 16 30.15 -13.65 -15.73
CA ARG A 16 29.93 -13.94 -14.32
C ARG A 16 29.25 -12.75 -13.67
N TYR A 17 28.16 -12.98 -12.95
CA TYR A 17 27.44 -11.96 -12.25
C TYR A 17 26.98 -12.47 -10.88
N GLN A 18 26.75 -11.56 -9.95
CA GLN A 18 26.09 -11.88 -8.69
C GLN A 18 24.60 -11.77 -8.88
N ASP A 19 23.86 -12.74 -8.36
CA ASP A 19 22.42 -12.70 -8.27
C ASP A 19 22.00 -11.80 -7.10
N TRP A 20 20.73 -11.43 -7.01
CA TRP A 20 20.16 -10.66 -5.90
C TRP A 20 20.42 -11.30 -4.51
N THR A 21 20.60 -12.63 -4.43
CA THR A 21 21.00 -13.35 -3.21
C THR A 21 22.49 -13.22 -2.87
N GLY A 22 23.27 -12.51 -3.68
CA GLY A 22 24.73 -12.47 -3.58
C GLY A 22 25.44 -13.70 -4.16
N ALA A 23 24.70 -14.70 -4.62
CA ALA A 23 25.27 -15.91 -5.22
C ALA A 23 25.92 -15.60 -6.59
N ARG A 24 27.12 -16.10 -6.80
CA ARG A 24 27.84 -15.97 -8.08
C ARG A 24 27.24 -16.92 -9.12
N LYS A 25 26.69 -16.37 -10.20
CA LYS A 25 26.15 -17.10 -11.35
C LYS A 25 26.95 -16.80 -12.61
N GLN A 26 26.90 -17.73 -13.57
CA GLN A 26 27.55 -17.60 -14.85
C GLN A 26 26.55 -17.81 -15.97
N LYS A 27 26.60 -16.97 -17.00
CA LYS A 27 25.79 -17.10 -18.22
C LYS A 27 26.74 -17.13 -19.44
N CYS A 28 26.54 -18.12 -20.30
CA CYS A 28 27.23 -18.22 -21.56
C CYS A 28 26.23 -18.11 -22.71
N LYS A 29 26.52 -17.27 -23.70
CA LYS A 29 25.78 -17.21 -24.98
C LYS A 29 26.76 -17.38 -26.15
N ARG A 30 26.43 -18.29 -27.05
CA ARG A 30 27.26 -18.67 -28.21
C ARG A 30 26.56 -18.31 -29.51
N GLY A 31 27.32 -18.34 -30.65
CA GLY A 31 26.76 -18.22 -31.99
C GLY A 31 26.71 -16.79 -32.52
N PHE A 32 27.54 -15.89 -32.03
CA PHE A 32 27.69 -14.55 -32.64
C PHE A 32 28.60 -14.62 -33.86
N SER A 33 28.21 -13.95 -34.95
CA SER A 33 28.95 -13.89 -36.20
C SER A 33 30.18 -12.98 -36.07
N THR A 34 30.11 -11.93 -35.26
CA THR A 34 31.16 -10.94 -35.09
C THR A 34 31.47 -10.68 -33.62
N ARG A 35 32.72 -10.23 -33.37
CA ARG A 35 33.13 -9.79 -32.04
C ARG A 35 32.32 -8.58 -31.55
N LYS A 36 31.93 -7.68 -32.50
CA LYS A 36 31.13 -6.48 -32.18
C LYS A 36 29.76 -6.88 -31.68
N GLU A 37 29.07 -7.77 -32.37
CA GLU A 37 27.76 -8.30 -31.96
C GLU A 37 27.81 -8.95 -30.56
N ALA A 38 28.87 -9.71 -30.29
CA ALA A 38 29.09 -10.29 -28.97
C ALA A 38 29.31 -9.24 -27.88
N ALA A 39 30.03 -8.15 -28.18
CA ALA A 39 30.25 -7.02 -27.27
C ALA A 39 28.98 -6.21 -27.00
N ASP A 40 28.20 -5.93 -28.04
CA ASP A 40 26.94 -5.22 -27.92
C ASP A 40 25.96 -6.02 -27.06
N TRP A 41 25.90 -7.33 -27.25
CA TRP A 41 25.10 -8.22 -26.41
C TRP A 41 25.59 -8.24 -24.94
N GLU A 42 26.92 -8.27 -24.71
CA GLU A 42 27.48 -8.17 -23.35
C GLU A 42 27.07 -6.88 -22.66
N LEU A 43 27.16 -5.76 -23.38
CA LEU A 43 26.77 -4.44 -22.86
C LEU A 43 25.27 -4.40 -22.52
N GLN A 44 24.42 -4.85 -23.45
CA GLN A 44 22.98 -4.94 -23.22
C GLN A 44 22.64 -5.84 -22.05
N PHE A 45 23.27 -7.00 -21.94
CA PHE A 45 23.06 -7.90 -20.82
C PHE A 45 23.45 -7.28 -19.47
N LYS A 46 24.59 -6.56 -19.41
CA LYS A 46 25.01 -5.84 -18.21
C LYS A 46 24.06 -4.70 -17.86
N LEU A 47 23.55 -3.97 -18.84
CA LEU A 47 22.55 -2.90 -18.63
C LEU A 47 21.22 -3.49 -18.14
N GLN A 48 20.76 -4.57 -18.76
CA GLN A 48 19.54 -5.29 -18.33
C GLN A 48 19.68 -5.87 -16.92
N LYS A 49 20.88 -6.39 -16.56
CA LYS A 49 21.12 -6.93 -15.22
C LYS A 49 21.24 -5.87 -14.13
N LYS A 50 21.75 -4.68 -14.44
CA LYS A 50 21.68 -3.53 -13.53
C LYS A 50 20.24 -3.05 -13.31
N ALA A 51 19.35 -3.28 -14.29
CA ALA A 51 17.96 -2.82 -14.28
C ALA A 51 16.93 -3.92 -13.99
N SER A 52 17.32 -5.14 -13.61
CA SER A 52 16.34 -6.21 -13.43
C SER A 52 16.27 -6.71 -12.00
N VAL A 53 15.10 -6.51 -11.40
CA VAL A 53 14.68 -7.20 -10.17
C VAL A 53 14.38 -8.67 -10.54
N ASP A 54 15.43 -9.49 -10.62
CA ASP A 54 15.35 -10.91 -11.03
C ASP A 54 14.98 -11.83 -9.85
N MET A 55 14.06 -11.36 -9.01
CA MET A 55 13.52 -12.10 -7.88
C MET A 55 12.02 -12.32 -8.03
N THR A 56 11.48 -13.29 -7.30
CA THR A 56 10.03 -13.51 -7.25
C THR A 56 9.31 -12.36 -6.57
N MET A 57 8.03 -12.14 -6.92
CA MET A 57 7.20 -11.13 -6.25
C MET A 57 7.09 -11.41 -4.75
N GLU A 58 7.08 -12.67 -4.33
CA GLU A 58 7.05 -13.06 -2.91
C GLU A 58 8.31 -12.58 -2.18
N SER A 59 9.50 -12.89 -2.71
CA SER A 59 10.77 -12.41 -2.14
C SER A 59 10.86 -10.89 -2.14
N PHE A 60 10.36 -10.24 -3.20
CA PHE A 60 10.32 -8.79 -3.28
C PHE A 60 9.38 -8.16 -2.24
N CYS A 61 8.22 -8.77 -1.99
CA CYS A 61 7.30 -8.29 -0.96
C CYS A 61 7.90 -8.36 0.45
N THR A 62 8.75 -9.35 0.74
CA THR A 62 9.50 -9.43 2.01
C THR A 62 10.47 -8.25 2.14
N MET A 63 11.24 -7.93 1.10
CA MET A 63 12.12 -6.76 1.11
C MET A 63 11.33 -5.44 1.20
N TYR A 64 10.21 -5.35 0.47
CA TYR A 64 9.31 -4.20 0.56
C TYR A 64 8.75 -4.00 1.98
N GLU A 65 8.46 -5.08 2.70
CA GLU A 65 8.07 -5.02 4.11
C GLU A 65 9.17 -4.41 4.97
N GLU A 66 10.40 -4.92 4.85
CA GLU A 66 11.55 -4.43 5.61
C GLU A 66 11.80 -2.93 5.38
N ASP A 67 11.67 -2.47 4.13
CA ASP A 67 11.89 -1.08 3.74
C ASP A 67 10.78 -0.13 4.24
N VAL A 68 9.53 -0.56 4.18
CA VAL A 68 8.36 0.34 4.32
C VAL A 68 7.73 0.25 5.69
N ARG A 69 7.74 -0.92 6.35
CA ARG A 69 7.11 -1.15 7.65
C ARG A 69 7.57 -0.17 8.74
N PRO A 70 8.89 0.16 8.87
CA PRO A 70 9.35 1.08 9.90
C PRO A 70 8.77 2.50 9.81
N SER A 71 8.36 2.92 8.60
CA SER A 71 7.79 4.25 8.33
C SER A 71 6.29 4.34 8.50
N LEU A 72 5.59 3.21 8.70
CA LEU A 72 4.13 3.14 8.72
C LEU A 72 3.57 2.87 10.12
N LYS A 73 2.37 3.40 10.38
CA LYS A 73 1.57 2.98 11.54
C LYS A 73 1.20 1.50 11.41
N GLN A 74 1.20 0.77 12.53
CA GLN A 74 0.92 -0.66 12.55
C GLN A 74 -0.43 -1.03 11.90
N SER A 75 -1.49 -0.25 12.17
CA SER A 75 -2.81 -0.45 11.55
C SER A 75 -2.80 -0.33 10.02
N THR A 76 -2.00 0.61 9.49
CA THR A 76 -1.83 0.80 8.05
C THR A 76 -1.08 -0.40 7.44
N TRP A 77 -0.03 -0.88 8.13
CA TRP A 77 0.72 -2.04 7.68
C TRP A 77 -0.15 -3.30 7.63
N LEU A 78 -0.90 -3.61 8.69
CA LEU A 78 -1.78 -4.78 8.75
C LEU A 78 -2.78 -4.81 7.58
N THR A 79 -3.30 -3.64 7.19
CA THR A 79 -4.19 -3.55 6.02
C THR A 79 -3.47 -3.87 4.71
N LYS A 80 -2.25 -3.33 4.54
CA LYS A 80 -1.40 -3.62 3.36
C LYS A 80 -1.01 -5.09 3.29
N GLU A 81 -0.51 -5.63 4.38
CA GLU A 81 -0.11 -7.03 4.51
C GLU A 81 -1.25 -8.00 4.15
N ASN A 82 -2.45 -7.75 4.67
CA ASN A 82 -3.63 -8.54 4.36
C ASN A 82 -3.96 -8.55 2.84
N ILE A 83 -3.82 -7.39 2.17
CA ILE A 83 -4.00 -7.30 0.71
C ILE A 83 -2.88 -8.05 -0.01
N ILE A 84 -1.63 -7.87 0.37
CA ILE A 84 -0.48 -8.53 -0.21
C ILE A 84 -0.63 -10.05 -0.12
N GLN A 85 -0.84 -10.57 1.08
CA GLN A 85 -0.92 -12.00 1.35
C GLN A 85 -2.14 -12.67 0.69
N LYS A 86 -3.32 -12.02 0.70
CA LYS A 86 -4.55 -12.66 0.25
C LYS A 86 -4.95 -12.34 -1.20
N LYS A 87 -4.44 -11.25 -1.77
CA LYS A 87 -4.89 -10.77 -3.09
C LYS A 87 -3.79 -10.65 -4.13
N ILE A 88 -2.54 -10.52 -3.73
CA ILE A 88 -1.41 -10.35 -4.65
C ILE A 88 -0.59 -11.62 -4.75
N LEU A 89 -0.04 -12.12 -3.64
CA LEU A 89 0.87 -13.27 -3.63
C LEU A 89 0.27 -14.56 -4.19
N PRO A 90 -1.00 -14.94 -3.94
CA PRO A 90 -1.56 -16.16 -4.50
C PRO A 90 -1.54 -16.22 -6.03
N TYR A 91 -1.52 -15.06 -6.69
CA TYR A 91 -1.59 -14.95 -8.15
C TYR A 91 -0.26 -14.59 -8.81
N LEU A 92 0.49 -13.69 -8.20
CA LEU A 92 1.72 -13.13 -8.76
C LEU A 92 2.99 -13.55 -7.99
N GLY A 93 2.87 -14.16 -6.82
CA GLY A 93 3.98 -14.43 -5.90
C GLY A 93 5.13 -15.23 -6.50
N LYS A 94 4.82 -16.26 -7.29
CA LYS A 94 5.81 -17.15 -7.93
C LYS A 94 6.46 -16.55 -9.17
N ARG A 95 5.92 -15.45 -9.73
CA ARG A 95 6.48 -14.80 -10.91
C ARG A 95 7.63 -13.87 -10.55
N LYS A 96 8.58 -13.74 -11.42
CA LYS A 96 9.65 -12.74 -11.27
C LYS A 96 9.10 -11.34 -11.50
N VAL A 97 9.48 -10.40 -10.66
CA VAL A 97 9.02 -9.00 -10.74
C VAL A 97 9.33 -8.37 -12.10
N SER A 98 10.53 -8.70 -12.67
CA SER A 98 10.94 -8.22 -14.00
C SER A 98 10.14 -8.78 -15.17
N GLU A 99 9.49 -9.94 -15.00
CA GLU A 99 8.76 -10.65 -16.05
C GLU A 99 7.24 -10.35 -16.03
N ILE A 100 6.76 -9.68 -14.96
CA ILE A 100 5.34 -9.32 -14.87
C ILE A 100 5.02 -8.21 -15.87
N THR A 101 4.14 -8.52 -16.81
CA THR A 101 3.69 -7.60 -17.84
C THR A 101 2.36 -6.92 -17.47
N ALA A 102 2.00 -5.86 -18.20
CA ALA A 102 0.69 -5.23 -18.06
C ALA A 102 -0.47 -6.21 -18.36
N LYS A 103 -0.25 -7.18 -19.26
CA LYS A 103 -1.23 -8.23 -19.56
C LYS A 103 -1.47 -9.13 -18.34
N ASP A 104 -0.42 -9.53 -17.65
CA ASP A 104 -0.54 -10.35 -16.43
C ASP A 104 -1.33 -9.62 -15.33
N VAL A 105 -1.14 -8.30 -15.23
CA VAL A 105 -1.92 -7.46 -14.31
C VAL A 105 -3.38 -7.38 -14.74
N MET A 106 -3.68 -7.27 -16.04
CA MET A 106 -5.06 -7.30 -16.54
C MET A 106 -5.73 -8.64 -16.26
N ASP A 107 -5.04 -9.75 -16.45
CA ASP A 107 -5.55 -11.08 -16.13
C ASP A 107 -5.84 -11.23 -14.64
N TRP A 108 -4.95 -10.70 -13.79
CA TRP A 108 -5.16 -10.61 -12.35
C TRP A 108 -6.37 -9.71 -12.00
N HIS A 109 -6.59 -8.57 -12.69
CA HIS A 109 -7.78 -7.74 -12.51
C HIS A 109 -9.07 -8.52 -12.77
N ASN A 110 -9.09 -9.32 -13.84
CA ASN A 110 -10.24 -10.14 -14.18
C ASN A 110 -10.52 -11.20 -13.11
N GLN A 111 -9.48 -11.75 -12.48
CA GLN A 111 -9.62 -12.66 -11.36
C GLN A 111 -10.17 -11.93 -10.11
N MET A 112 -9.67 -10.73 -9.80
CA MET A 112 -10.17 -9.94 -8.67
C MET A 112 -11.65 -9.55 -8.81
N ARG A 113 -12.13 -9.24 -10.04
CA ARG A 113 -13.55 -8.96 -10.30
C ARG A 113 -14.46 -10.16 -10.06
N LYS A 114 -13.96 -11.38 -10.26
CA LYS A 114 -14.72 -12.63 -10.03
C LYS A 114 -14.80 -13.02 -8.55
N LEU A 115 -13.95 -12.45 -7.69
CA LEU A 115 -13.95 -12.76 -6.28
C LEU A 115 -15.21 -12.23 -5.59
N LYS A 116 -15.77 -13.06 -4.71
CA LYS A 116 -16.91 -12.73 -3.87
C LYS A 116 -16.48 -12.58 -2.40
N THR A 117 -17.20 -11.78 -1.67
CA THR A 117 -17.10 -11.66 -0.22
C THR A 117 -17.62 -12.93 0.46
N LYS A 118 -17.38 -13.08 1.76
CA LYS A 118 -17.96 -14.19 2.57
C LYS A 118 -19.49 -14.23 2.51
N THR A 119 -20.12 -13.10 2.20
CA THR A 119 -21.59 -12.95 2.04
C THR A 119 -22.07 -13.21 0.60
N GLY A 120 -21.20 -13.70 -0.29
CA GLY A 120 -21.53 -13.99 -1.70
C GLY A 120 -21.60 -12.76 -2.63
N LYS A 121 -21.49 -11.54 -2.11
CA LYS A 121 -21.50 -10.29 -2.90
C LYS A 121 -20.18 -10.07 -3.61
N PRO A 122 -20.13 -9.43 -4.79
CA PRO A 122 -18.89 -9.03 -5.44
C PRO A 122 -18.13 -8.01 -4.58
N LEU A 123 -16.82 -7.88 -4.80
CA LEU A 123 -16.00 -6.85 -4.16
C LEU A 123 -16.44 -5.46 -4.63
N SER A 124 -16.46 -4.49 -3.72
CA SER A 124 -16.82 -3.11 -4.07
C SER A 124 -15.80 -2.48 -5.03
N PRO A 125 -16.23 -1.59 -5.94
CA PRO A 125 -15.32 -0.88 -6.86
C PRO A 125 -14.20 -0.14 -6.12
N THR A 126 -14.52 0.54 -5.02
CA THR A 126 -13.56 1.23 -4.16
C THR A 126 -12.51 0.28 -3.55
N TYR A 127 -12.93 -0.92 -3.13
CA TYR A 127 -11.98 -1.91 -2.60
C TYR A 127 -11.09 -2.48 -3.69
N LEU A 128 -11.62 -2.72 -4.90
CA LEU A 128 -10.83 -3.13 -6.06
C LEU A 128 -9.78 -2.06 -6.43
N LYS A 129 -10.14 -0.77 -6.39
CA LYS A 129 -9.21 0.36 -6.55
C LYS A 129 -8.09 0.32 -5.50
N THR A 130 -8.45 0.05 -4.25
CA THR A 130 -7.48 -0.06 -3.14
C THR A 130 -6.49 -1.21 -3.37
N ILE A 131 -6.98 -2.40 -3.79
CA ILE A 131 -6.14 -3.57 -4.09
C ILE A 131 -5.16 -3.25 -5.23
N HIS A 132 -5.65 -2.64 -6.31
CA HIS A 132 -4.81 -2.22 -7.44
C HIS A 132 -3.77 -1.18 -7.00
N GLY A 133 -4.17 -0.19 -6.18
CA GLY A 133 -3.29 0.82 -5.64
C GLY A 133 -2.13 0.23 -4.82
N GLN A 134 -2.37 -0.85 -4.05
CA GLN A 134 -1.31 -1.54 -3.32
C GLN A 134 -0.32 -2.22 -4.27
N LEU A 135 -0.79 -2.92 -5.29
CA LEU A 135 0.08 -3.53 -6.30
C LEU A 135 0.92 -2.47 -7.03
N SER A 136 0.28 -1.37 -7.45
CA SER A 136 0.97 -0.25 -8.10
C SER A 136 2.02 0.40 -7.19
N THR A 137 1.75 0.50 -5.88
CA THR A 137 2.70 1.04 -4.90
C THR A 137 3.94 0.15 -4.76
N ILE A 138 3.77 -1.18 -4.75
CA ILE A 138 4.88 -2.15 -4.72
C ILE A 138 5.74 -2.01 -5.98
N PHE A 139 5.14 -1.93 -7.16
CA PHE A 139 5.88 -1.73 -8.40
C PHE A 139 6.55 -0.34 -8.48
N ASN A 140 5.92 0.72 -7.95
CA ASN A 140 6.56 2.03 -7.86
C ASN A 140 7.79 2.00 -6.96
N HIS A 141 7.74 1.24 -5.86
CA HIS A 141 8.89 1.02 -4.99
C HIS A 141 10.02 0.30 -5.74
N ALA A 142 9.66 -0.75 -6.52
CA ALA A 142 10.61 -1.46 -7.38
C ALA A 142 11.26 -0.55 -8.44
N VAL A 143 10.47 0.34 -9.07
CA VAL A 143 10.99 1.31 -10.04
C VAL A 143 11.93 2.32 -9.37
N LYS A 144 11.57 2.80 -8.17
CA LYS A 144 12.31 3.88 -7.49
C LYS A 144 13.63 3.40 -6.88
N TYR A 145 13.66 2.20 -6.30
CA TYR A 145 14.78 1.75 -5.47
C TYR A 145 15.51 0.52 -6.03
N TYR A 146 14.89 -0.22 -6.94
CA TYR A 146 15.41 -1.49 -7.45
C TYR A 146 15.53 -1.53 -8.98
N ASP A 147 15.58 -0.36 -9.62
CA ASP A 147 15.83 -0.18 -11.05
C ASP A 147 14.88 -0.98 -11.98
N LEU A 148 13.64 -1.24 -11.56
CA LEU A 148 12.63 -1.76 -12.47
C LEU A 148 12.32 -0.70 -13.54
N SER A 149 12.37 -1.06 -14.81
CA SER A 149 12.26 -0.11 -15.92
C SER A 149 10.93 0.64 -15.97
N THR A 150 9.82 -0.05 -15.65
CA THR A 150 8.47 0.56 -15.69
C THR A 150 7.53 -0.16 -14.75
N ASN A 151 6.48 0.55 -14.29
CA ASN A 151 5.43 -0.06 -13.46
C ASN A 151 4.35 -0.70 -14.38
N PRO A 152 4.24 -2.06 -14.41
CA PRO A 152 3.25 -2.75 -15.24
C PRO A 152 1.81 -2.52 -14.77
N ALA A 153 1.59 -2.29 -13.47
CA ALA A 153 0.26 -2.00 -12.95
C ALA A 153 -0.26 -0.64 -13.43
N ARG A 154 0.63 0.35 -13.54
CA ARG A 154 0.27 1.66 -14.10
C ARG A 154 -0.10 1.57 -15.59
N LYS A 155 0.61 0.74 -16.37
CA LYS A 155 0.31 0.51 -17.78
C LYS A 155 -1.00 -0.26 -17.97
N ALA A 156 -1.37 -1.17 -17.06
CA ALA A 156 -2.62 -1.93 -17.12
C ALA A 156 -3.87 -1.07 -16.86
N GLY A 157 -3.71 0.13 -16.30
CA GLY A 157 -4.80 1.01 -15.93
C GLY A 157 -5.43 0.68 -14.58
N ALA A 158 -6.38 1.49 -14.15
CA ALA A 158 -7.03 1.36 -12.84
C ALA A 158 -7.98 0.15 -12.80
N LEU A 159 -8.09 -0.46 -11.63
CA LEU A 159 -9.08 -1.48 -11.32
C LEU A 159 -10.13 -0.89 -10.38
N GLY A 160 -11.38 -0.79 -10.86
CA GLY A 160 -12.48 -0.19 -10.09
C GLY A 160 -12.46 1.34 -10.15
N GLU A 161 -13.59 1.91 -9.77
CA GLU A 161 -13.84 3.34 -9.74
C GLU A 161 -14.15 3.78 -8.32
N GLU A 162 -13.94 5.06 -8.04
CA GLU A 162 -14.34 5.66 -6.79
C GLU A 162 -15.77 6.17 -6.97
N GLU A 163 -16.74 5.37 -6.56
CA GLU A 163 -18.09 5.88 -6.43
C GLU A 163 -18.13 6.77 -5.19
N GLY A 164 -18.20 8.07 -5.41
CA GLY A 164 -18.50 9.05 -4.36
C GLY A 164 -19.92 8.82 -3.89
N LYS A 165 -20.12 7.97 -2.89
CA LYS A 165 -21.41 7.90 -2.22
C LYS A 165 -21.58 9.16 -1.40
N GLU A 166 -22.76 9.77 -1.51
CA GLU A 166 -23.14 10.88 -0.67
C GLU A 166 -22.95 10.50 0.81
N MET A 167 -22.19 11.31 1.53
CA MET A 167 -21.94 11.05 2.95
C MET A 167 -23.21 11.39 3.73
N LEU A 168 -23.79 10.37 4.36
CA LEU A 168 -24.86 10.57 5.31
C LEU A 168 -24.30 11.29 6.54
N PHE A 169 -24.91 12.38 6.92
CA PHE A 169 -24.59 13.13 8.14
C PHE A 169 -25.88 13.41 8.89
N TRP A 170 -25.78 13.55 10.19
CA TRP A 170 -26.92 13.90 11.02
C TRP A 170 -27.06 15.41 11.07
N THR A 171 -28.28 15.89 10.86
CA THR A 171 -28.62 17.27 11.11
C THR A 171 -28.55 17.54 12.61
N LYS A 172 -28.52 18.84 12.98
CA LYS A 172 -28.49 19.25 14.39
C LYS A 172 -29.72 18.75 15.15
N GLU A 173 -30.86 18.75 14.48
CA GLU A 173 -32.15 18.33 15.03
C GLU A 173 -32.18 16.80 15.26
N GLU A 174 -31.71 16.02 14.29
CA GLU A 174 -31.60 14.56 14.40
C GLU A 174 -30.65 14.17 15.53
N TYR A 175 -29.49 14.85 15.61
CA TYR A 175 -28.55 14.62 16.68
C TYR A 175 -29.14 14.91 18.07
N LYS A 176 -29.93 16.00 18.24
CA LYS A 176 -30.55 16.30 19.51
C LYS A 176 -31.52 15.21 19.96
N ARG A 177 -32.40 14.74 19.04
CA ARG A 177 -33.30 13.60 19.33
C ARG A 177 -32.54 12.37 19.76
N PHE A 178 -31.48 12.01 19.03
CA PHE A 178 -30.62 10.90 19.41
C PHE A 178 -29.99 11.10 20.80
N ALA A 179 -29.49 12.30 21.09
CA ALA A 179 -28.87 12.60 22.37
C ALA A 179 -29.87 12.51 23.56
N GLU A 180 -31.11 12.89 23.35
CA GLU A 180 -32.21 12.77 24.34
C GLU A 180 -32.47 11.30 24.65
N GLU A 181 -32.56 10.41 23.65
CA GLU A 181 -32.76 8.98 23.81
C GLU A 181 -31.56 8.27 24.47
N MET A 182 -30.37 8.87 24.45
CA MET A 182 -29.17 8.32 25.05
C MET A 182 -28.89 8.79 26.47
N MET A 183 -29.76 9.61 27.07
CA MET A 183 -29.55 10.15 28.41
C MET A 183 -29.51 9.09 29.52
N ASP A 184 -30.13 7.94 29.32
CA ASP A 184 -30.10 6.78 30.22
C ASP A 184 -28.73 6.11 30.31
N LYS A 185 -27.81 6.41 29.35
CA LYS A 185 -26.44 5.85 29.24
C LYS A 185 -25.39 6.96 29.37
N PRO A 186 -25.07 7.45 30.57
CA PRO A 186 -24.28 8.67 30.76
C PRO A 186 -22.92 8.66 30.04
N LEU A 187 -22.17 7.56 30.09
CA LEU A 187 -20.87 7.45 29.42
C LEU A 187 -21.00 7.60 27.90
N SER A 188 -21.95 6.91 27.30
CA SER A 188 -22.21 6.99 25.86
C SER A 188 -22.70 8.38 25.46
N TYR A 189 -23.60 8.98 26.25
CA TYR A 189 -24.09 10.33 26.03
C TYR A 189 -22.94 11.34 25.97
N TYR A 190 -22.04 11.35 26.96
CA TYR A 190 -20.90 12.27 26.96
C TYR A 190 -19.90 12.00 25.83
N ALA A 191 -19.64 10.73 25.52
CA ALA A 191 -18.79 10.38 24.40
C ALA A 191 -19.34 10.92 23.07
N PHE A 192 -20.63 10.73 22.80
CA PHE A 192 -21.28 11.26 21.59
C PHE A 192 -21.33 12.79 21.57
N GLN A 193 -21.53 13.46 22.72
CA GLN A 193 -21.47 14.91 22.81
C GLN A 193 -20.08 15.43 22.42
N LEU A 194 -19.01 14.80 22.88
CA LEU A 194 -17.64 15.16 22.50
C LEU A 194 -17.37 14.91 21.02
N LEU A 195 -17.78 13.75 20.49
CA LEU A 195 -17.60 13.41 19.09
C LEU A 195 -18.32 14.40 18.17
N TYR A 196 -19.58 14.71 18.47
CA TYR A 196 -20.40 15.59 17.63
C TYR A 196 -19.95 17.04 17.68
N TRP A 197 -19.79 17.62 18.88
CA TRP A 197 -19.48 19.05 19.03
C TRP A 197 -18.01 19.40 18.83
N CYS A 198 -17.10 18.46 19.08
CA CYS A 198 -15.66 18.68 18.92
C CYS A 198 -15.12 18.13 17.60
N GLY A 199 -15.91 17.39 16.82
CA GLY A 199 -15.49 16.76 15.58
C GLY A 199 -14.35 15.74 15.75
N ILE A 200 -14.25 15.13 16.93
CA ILE A 200 -13.24 14.14 17.26
C ILE A 200 -13.67 12.79 16.65
N ARG A 201 -12.73 12.06 16.02
CA ARG A 201 -13.00 10.71 15.54
C ARG A 201 -12.85 9.70 16.68
N SER A 202 -13.65 8.64 16.68
CA SER A 202 -13.59 7.58 17.71
C SER A 202 -12.23 6.89 17.86
N GLY A 203 -11.39 6.92 16.84
CA GLY A 203 -10.00 6.42 16.89
C GLY A 203 -8.96 7.46 17.31
N ASP A 204 -9.36 8.71 17.55
CA ASP A 204 -8.46 9.79 17.96
C ASP A 204 -8.36 9.92 19.49
N ASP A 205 -9.14 9.13 20.25
CA ASP A 205 -9.36 9.31 21.69
C ASP A 205 -8.08 9.09 22.54
N ASP A 206 -7.22 8.14 22.17
CA ASP A 206 -6.03 7.85 22.97
C ASP A 206 -4.84 8.78 22.68
N ASP A 207 -4.56 9.10 21.43
CA ASP A 207 -3.35 9.85 21.06
C ASP A 207 -3.55 11.38 21.08
N LYS A 208 -4.72 11.88 20.65
CA LYS A 208 -4.99 13.33 20.62
C LYS A 208 -5.32 13.91 21.99
N ILE A 209 -5.98 13.16 22.84
CA ILE A 209 -6.20 13.56 24.24
C ILE A 209 -4.87 13.62 24.98
N ARG A 210 -3.95 12.68 24.73
CA ARG A 210 -2.58 12.70 25.30
C ARG A 210 -1.69 13.80 24.70
N LEU A 211 -1.78 14.07 23.39
CA LEU A 211 -1.01 15.13 22.73
C LEU A 211 -1.49 16.53 23.12
N ASN A 212 -2.79 16.73 23.35
CA ASN A 212 -3.32 18.00 23.86
C ASN A 212 -2.93 18.26 25.32
N GLN A 213 -2.54 17.27 26.10
CA GLN A 213 -1.94 17.47 27.42
C GLN A 213 -0.51 18.03 27.35
N ARG A 214 0.20 17.89 26.23
CA ARG A 214 1.58 18.38 26.04
C ARG A 214 1.71 19.72 25.33
N LYS A 215 0.66 20.21 24.66
CA LYS A 215 0.65 21.54 24.02
C LYS A 215 -0.40 22.43 24.67
N PRO A 216 -0.09 23.71 24.99
CA PRO A 216 -1.08 24.66 25.49
C PRO A 216 -2.01 25.05 24.33
N SER A 217 -3.05 24.28 24.07
CA SER A 217 -4.08 24.59 23.10
C SER A 217 -5.42 24.84 23.78
N LYS A 218 -6.37 25.44 23.06
CA LYS A 218 -7.69 25.92 23.50
C LYS A 218 -8.54 24.96 24.36
N TYR A 219 -8.12 23.70 24.52
CA TYR A 219 -8.87 22.64 25.23
C TYR A 219 -8.29 22.21 26.57
N LYS A 220 -7.29 22.94 27.12
CA LYS A 220 -6.68 22.64 28.43
C LYS A 220 -7.65 22.61 29.63
N GLY A 221 -8.92 22.90 29.40
CA GLY A 221 -9.91 23.00 30.47
C GLY A 221 -10.76 21.75 30.73
N LEU A 222 -10.77 20.78 29.83
CA LEU A 222 -11.69 19.63 29.94
C LEU A 222 -11.13 18.45 30.77
N SER A 223 -9.80 18.32 30.87
CA SER A 223 -9.17 17.22 31.61
C SER A 223 -8.96 17.47 33.11
N ARG A 224 -9.19 18.70 33.58
CA ARG A 224 -8.93 19.09 34.98
C ARG A 224 -10.14 19.00 35.91
N PHE A 225 -11.31 18.69 35.40
CA PHE A 225 -12.54 18.71 36.18
C PHE A 225 -13.31 17.40 36.01
N GLY A 226 -13.80 16.87 37.12
CA GLY A 226 -14.68 15.71 37.14
C GLY A 226 -15.96 15.94 36.28
N PRO A 227 -16.75 14.89 36.04
CA PRO A 227 -17.87 14.92 35.08
C PRO A 227 -18.83 16.09 35.25
N GLU A 228 -19.14 16.51 36.48
CA GLU A 228 -20.09 17.62 36.77
C GLU A 228 -19.60 19.00 36.31
N LYS A 229 -18.29 19.29 36.46
CA LYS A 229 -17.72 20.58 36.05
C LYS A 229 -17.50 20.71 34.55
N ASN A 230 -17.35 19.60 33.87
CA ASN A 230 -17.31 19.56 32.41
C ASN A 230 -18.70 19.82 31.81
N LEU A 231 -19.77 19.36 32.46
CA LEU A 231 -21.17 19.66 32.08
C LEU A 231 -21.48 21.14 32.09
N GLN A 232 -21.09 21.85 33.15
CA GLN A 232 -21.33 23.30 33.25
C GLN A 232 -20.60 24.08 32.16
N ARG A 233 -19.42 23.63 31.70
CA ARG A 233 -18.71 24.26 30.60
C ARG A 233 -19.30 23.93 29.24
N ILE A 234 -19.78 22.71 29.02
CA ILE A 234 -20.48 22.30 27.80
C ILE A 234 -21.80 23.09 27.70
N ASN A 235 -22.54 23.25 28.81
CA ASN A 235 -23.74 24.05 28.84
C ASN A 235 -23.48 25.56 28.61
N LYS A 236 -22.33 26.08 29.06
CA LYS A 236 -21.93 27.47 28.81
C LYS A 236 -21.54 27.71 27.35
N LEU A 237 -20.99 26.70 26.65
CA LEU A 237 -20.75 26.73 25.20
C LEU A 237 -22.05 26.65 24.38
N LYS A 238 -23.11 26.04 24.93
CA LYS A 238 -24.45 26.03 24.31
C LYS A 238 -25.14 27.41 24.29
N CYS A 239 -24.79 28.31 25.22
CA CYS A 239 -25.35 29.64 25.30
C CYS A 239 -24.62 30.70 24.45
N THR A 240 -23.49 30.32 23.81
CA THR A 240 -22.64 31.23 23.02
C THR A 240 -22.60 30.88 21.53
N LEU A 241 -23.39 29.90 21.10
CA LEU A 241 -23.64 29.53 19.70
C LEU A 241 -25.15 29.62 19.41
#